data_e3662cbf1127811d1b3832ee2540cc61
#
_entry.id   e3662cbf1127811d1b3832ee2540cc61
#
_cell.length_a   1.000
_cell.length_b   1.000
_cell.length_c   1.000
_cell.angle_alpha   90.00
_cell.angle_beta   90.00
_cell.angle_gamma   90.00
#
_symmetry.space_group_name_H-M   'P 1'
#
loop_
_entity.id
_entity.type
_entity.pdbx_description
1 polymer ?
#
loop_
_entity_poly.entity_id
_entity_poly.type
_entity_poly.pdbx_seq_one_letter_code
_entity_poly.pdbx_strand_id
1 'polypeptide(L)'
;MPKAIAFIPHKQRVERHRVDYLRAISDAMDDPYQTEDGREMRGVQLELAHRCTSYNGVKHWHFVDCCTDALQISIDALTNPQDTVIVPSYGWRAFGNAVAFMNRKVRFCDIDETGNIDLNQLEDMIRKIKPAAVMIVHNFGTVARVDQIVEVCELFGVHIIEDAAPAFYMGEPYTYVPGSMSSTACFSFDFTKYPGTLGSGGAICTRSDEISEKIYEISAHGRGKDKDIHRVGTKSYMDMTSCAVLLKEIELFEQHQYREQRRQVASWYINNLPYENIPGENYVWERYTMSVPSYEVDEVIEKLNSVKCLARTFFKEPLHLLPWLNTYEDECPKTVKFCASTIHLPCHHYLKVEELERMKSVL
;
A
#
# COMPACT_ATOMS: atom_id res chain seq x y z
N MET A 1 -6.91 -35.17 -1.54
CA MET A 1 -7.27 -34.09 -0.61
C MET A 1 -7.28 -32.77 -1.38
N PRO A 2 -8.24 -31.87 -1.16
CA PRO A 2 -8.27 -30.59 -1.83
C PRO A 2 -7.01 -29.77 -1.47
N LYS A 3 -6.49 -29.00 -2.43
CA LYS A 3 -5.36 -28.09 -2.19
C LYS A 3 -5.77 -26.93 -1.28
N ALA A 4 -4.82 -26.40 -0.51
CA ALA A 4 -5.05 -25.20 0.28
C ALA A 4 -5.28 -24.00 -0.65
N ILE A 5 -6.26 -23.16 -0.29
CA ILE A 5 -6.50 -21.89 -0.94
C ILE A 5 -5.49 -20.88 -0.38
N ALA A 6 -4.53 -20.51 -1.19
CA ALA A 6 -3.50 -19.57 -0.79
C ALA A 6 -4.11 -18.18 -0.58
N PHE A 7 -3.70 -17.49 0.49
CA PHE A 7 -4.07 -16.08 0.70
C PHE A 7 -3.40 -15.18 -0.34
N ILE A 8 -2.13 -15.47 -0.63
CA ILE A 8 -1.33 -14.82 -1.65
C ILE A 8 -0.81 -15.92 -2.59
N PRO A 9 -1.24 -15.95 -3.86
CA PRO A 9 -0.93 -17.05 -4.78
C PRO A 9 0.44 -16.87 -5.47
N HIS A 10 1.48 -16.49 -4.72
CA HIS A 10 2.82 -16.21 -5.27
C HIS A 10 3.37 -17.38 -6.10
N LYS A 11 3.26 -18.61 -5.58
CA LYS A 11 3.73 -19.81 -6.31
C LYS A 11 3.02 -19.96 -7.66
N GLN A 12 1.70 -19.81 -7.69
CA GLN A 12 0.90 -19.91 -8.92
C GLN A 12 1.28 -18.84 -9.93
N ARG A 13 1.50 -17.61 -9.45
CA ARG A 13 1.98 -16.49 -10.27
C ARG A 13 3.32 -16.80 -10.91
N VAL A 14 4.30 -17.22 -10.11
CA VAL A 14 5.65 -17.54 -10.62
C VAL A 14 5.61 -18.74 -11.59
N GLU A 15 4.88 -19.80 -11.27
CA GLU A 15 4.74 -20.94 -12.15
C GLU A 15 4.13 -20.54 -13.52
N ARG A 16 3.14 -19.66 -13.52
CA ARG A 16 2.44 -19.24 -14.75
C ARG A 16 3.29 -18.32 -15.63
N HIS A 17 4.03 -17.38 -15.02
CA HIS A 17 4.73 -16.31 -15.75
C HIS A 17 6.27 -16.45 -15.72
N ARG A 18 6.77 -17.61 -15.33
CA ARG A 18 8.21 -17.84 -15.17
C ARG A 18 9.03 -17.49 -16.42
N VAL A 19 8.54 -17.87 -17.59
CA VAL A 19 9.25 -17.63 -18.85
C VAL A 19 9.27 -16.12 -19.16
N ASP A 20 8.16 -15.42 -18.90
CA ASP A 20 8.05 -13.98 -19.12
C ASP A 20 9.03 -13.22 -18.22
N TYR A 21 9.12 -13.60 -16.94
CA TYR A 21 10.07 -12.96 -16.01
C TYR A 21 11.52 -13.22 -16.39
N LEU A 22 11.88 -14.46 -16.75
CA LEU A 22 13.24 -14.78 -17.15
C LEU A 22 13.66 -14.02 -18.42
N ARG A 23 12.73 -13.84 -19.36
CA ARG A 23 12.97 -13.01 -20.56
C ARG A 23 13.15 -11.55 -20.19
N ALA A 24 12.25 -10.97 -19.39
CA ALA A 24 12.37 -9.57 -18.96
C ALA A 24 13.69 -9.29 -18.22
N ILE A 25 14.14 -10.21 -17.37
CA ILE A 25 15.44 -10.10 -16.69
C ILE A 25 16.58 -10.17 -17.69
N SER A 26 16.54 -11.14 -18.65
CA SER A 26 17.56 -11.26 -19.69
C SER A 26 17.67 -10.00 -20.55
N ASP A 27 16.52 -9.47 -20.99
CA ASP A 27 16.47 -8.26 -21.82
C ASP A 27 17.04 -7.05 -21.07
N ALA A 28 16.77 -6.96 -19.75
CA ALA A 28 17.31 -5.89 -18.90
C ALA A 28 18.83 -6.01 -18.69
N MET A 29 19.40 -7.21 -18.72
CA MET A 29 20.85 -7.43 -18.63
C MET A 29 21.59 -6.97 -19.91
N ASP A 30 20.90 -6.98 -21.03
CA ASP A 30 21.44 -6.51 -22.32
C ASP A 30 21.31 -4.99 -22.48
N ASP A 31 20.70 -4.28 -21.51
CA ASP A 31 20.56 -2.82 -21.52
C ASP A 31 21.92 -2.13 -21.28
N PRO A 32 22.48 -1.45 -22.30
CA PRO A 32 23.82 -0.86 -22.22
C PRO A 32 23.91 0.40 -21.34
N TYR A 33 22.79 0.86 -20.76
CA TYR A 33 22.67 2.16 -20.10
C TYR A 33 22.76 2.10 -18.57
N GLN A 34 23.38 1.07 -18.01
CA GLN A 34 23.73 1.10 -16.59
C GLN A 34 24.85 2.11 -16.35
N THR A 35 24.53 3.17 -15.59
CA THR A 35 25.57 4.10 -15.16
C THR A 35 26.35 3.53 -13.99
N GLU A 36 27.65 3.84 -13.91
CA GLU A 36 28.52 3.50 -12.79
C GLU A 36 27.94 3.94 -11.42
N ASP A 37 27.10 4.99 -11.42
CA ASP A 37 26.47 5.56 -10.21
C ASP A 37 25.13 4.90 -9.83
N GLY A 38 24.45 4.16 -10.71
CA GLY A 38 23.16 3.51 -10.45
C GLY A 38 21.98 4.45 -10.07
N ARG A 39 22.17 5.76 -10.22
CA ARG A 39 21.29 6.78 -9.62
C ARG A 39 20.40 7.52 -10.61
N GLU A 40 20.78 7.58 -11.87
CA GLU A 40 19.91 8.08 -12.90
C GLU A 40 19.03 6.94 -13.40
N MET A 41 17.72 7.13 -13.37
CA MET A 41 16.80 6.19 -13.99
C MET A 41 17.12 6.09 -15.48
N ARG A 42 17.49 4.89 -15.94
CA ARG A 42 17.78 4.60 -17.34
C ARG A 42 17.19 3.25 -17.72
N GLY A 43 17.08 3.00 -19.02
CA GLY A 43 16.56 1.76 -19.53
C GLY A 43 15.25 1.36 -18.88
N VAL A 44 15.18 0.16 -18.32
CA VAL A 44 13.96 -0.41 -17.74
C VAL A 44 13.37 0.43 -16.58
N GLN A 45 14.20 1.13 -15.80
CA GLN A 45 13.69 2.01 -14.74
C GLN A 45 12.97 3.23 -15.32
N LEU A 46 13.50 3.83 -16.38
CA LEU A 46 12.88 4.95 -17.06
C LEU A 46 11.57 4.53 -17.75
N GLU A 47 11.57 3.36 -18.38
CA GLU A 47 10.36 2.79 -18.98
C GLU A 47 9.29 2.53 -17.93
N LEU A 48 9.67 1.97 -16.79
CA LEU A 48 8.76 1.77 -15.66
C LEU A 48 8.21 3.10 -15.14
N ALA A 49 9.03 4.14 -15.02
CA ALA A 49 8.59 5.47 -14.62
C ALA A 49 7.59 6.07 -15.63
N HIS A 50 7.87 5.93 -16.92
CA HIS A 50 6.93 6.38 -17.98
C HIS A 50 5.61 5.61 -17.91
N ARG A 51 5.67 4.31 -17.65
CA ARG A 51 4.47 3.47 -17.51
C ARG A 51 3.64 3.91 -16.30
N CYS A 52 4.28 4.13 -15.14
CA CYS A 52 3.61 4.61 -13.95
C CYS A 52 3.03 6.02 -14.14
N THR A 53 3.76 6.94 -14.78
CA THR A 53 3.26 8.28 -15.11
C THR A 53 2.06 8.21 -16.05
N SER A 54 2.09 7.34 -17.05
CA SER A 54 0.95 7.14 -17.96
C SER A 54 -0.28 6.59 -17.24
N TYR A 55 -0.07 5.83 -16.17
CA TYR A 55 -1.13 5.28 -15.36
C TYR A 55 -1.82 6.32 -14.48
N ASN A 56 -1.08 7.17 -13.76
CA ASN A 56 -1.67 8.06 -12.75
C ASN A 56 -1.49 9.57 -13.03
N GLY A 57 -0.77 9.95 -14.08
CA GLY A 57 -0.52 11.35 -14.45
C GLY A 57 0.44 12.08 -13.49
N VAL A 58 1.05 11.37 -12.55
CA VAL A 58 2.00 11.97 -11.60
C VAL A 58 3.39 12.02 -12.21
N LYS A 59 4.01 13.22 -12.19
CA LYS A 59 5.21 13.54 -12.95
C LYS A 59 6.46 12.79 -12.47
N HIS A 60 6.67 12.71 -11.17
CA HIS A 60 7.91 12.19 -10.61
C HIS A 60 7.69 10.85 -9.93
N TRP A 61 8.53 9.88 -10.29
CA TRP A 61 8.58 8.55 -9.69
C TRP A 61 10.00 8.22 -9.24
N HIS A 62 10.14 7.75 -8.01
CA HIS A 62 11.38 7.27 -7.41
C HIS A 62 11.18 5.84 -6.96
N PHE A 63 11.91 4.90 -7.57
CA PHE A 63 11.85 3.49 -7.20
C PHE A 63 12.87 3.21 -6.12
N VAL A 64 12.41 2.63 -5.00
CA VAL A 64 13.18 2.38 -3.77
C VAL A 64 13.13 0.91 -3.38
N ASP A 65 13.95 0.50 -2.42
CA ASP A 65 14.10 -0.92 -2.04
C ASP A 65 12.79 -1.53 -1.51
N CYS A 66 11.98 -0.76 -0.80
CA CYS A 66 10.69 -1.21 -0.28
C CYS A 66 9.76 -0.03 0.06
N CYS A 67 8.48 -0.33 0.30
CA CYS A 67 7.51 0.69 0.72
C CYS A 67 7.85 1.31 2.10
N THR A 68 8.49 0.56 3.00
CA THR A 68 8.92 1.13 4.29
C THR A 68 9.94 2.24 4.08
N ASP A 69 10.90 2.05 3.18
CA ASP A 69 11.85 3.10 2.78
C ASP A 69 11.12 4.26 2.11
N ALA A 70 10.14 3.97 1.24
CA ALA A 70 9.32 5.00 0.61
C ALA A 70 8.64 5.91 1.66
N LEU A 71 8.05 5.31 2.71
CA LEU A 71 7.44 6.06 3.81
C LEU A 71 8.47 6.88 4.59
N GLN A 72 9.63 6.29 4.95
CA GLN A 72 10.69 6.97 5.69
C GLN A 72 11.26 8.16 4.91
N ILE A 73 11.55 7.96 3.63
CA ILE A 73 12.07 9.02 2.75
C ILE A 73 11.02 10.13 2.58
N SER A 74 9.74 9.80 2.42
CA SER A 74 8.66 10.80 2.33
C SER A 74 8.52 11.60 3.62
N ILE A 75 8.58 10.94 4.78
CA ILE A 75 8.56 11.61 6.09
C ILE A 75 9.73 12.58 6.21
N ASP A 76 10.94 12.16 5.83
CA ASP A 76 12.15 13.01 5.93
C ASP A 76 12.13 14.18 4.94
N ALA A 77 11.56 13.98 3.75
CA ALA A 77 11.42 15.03 2.74
C ALA A 77 10.43 16.13 3.15
N LEU A 78 9.43 15.80 3.97
CA LEU A 78 8.27 16.65 4.28
C LEU A 78 8.26 17.20 5.71
N THR A 79 9.05 16.64 6.63
CA THR A 79 8.99 16.96 8.06
C THR A 79 10.39 17.07 8.66
N ASN A 80 10.47 17.66 9.85
CA ASN A 80 11.71 17.76 10.62
C ASN A 80 11.70 16.79 11.82
N PRO A 81 12.87 16.45 12.42
CA PRO A 81 12.91 15.71 13.67
C PRO A 81 12.04 16.35 14.76
N GLN A 82 11.33 15.53 15.51
CA GLN A 82 10.38 15.94 16.56
C GLN A 82 9.06 16.56 16.07
N ASP A 83 8.86 16.74 14.77
CA ASP A 83 7.55 17.11 14.23
C ASP A 83 6.51 15.98 14.52
N THR A 84 5.26 16.37 14.59
CA THR A 84 4.17 15.42 14.79
C THR A 84 3.62 14.95 13.44
N VAL A 85 3.42 13.63 13.31
CA VAL A 85 2.71 13.01 12.19
C VAL A 85 1.51 12.25 12.74
N ILE A 86 0.33 12.56 12.21
CA ILE A 86 -0.90 11.82 12.53
C ILE A 86 -1.00 10.61 11.58
N VAL A 87 -1.29 9.43 12.15
CA VAL A 87 -1.48 8.18 11.40
C VAL A 87 -2.77 7.49 11.83
N PRO A 88 -3.43 6.68 10.97
CA PRO A 88 -4.57 5.88 11.40
C PRO A 88 -4.13 4.79 12.37
N SER A 89 -5.00 4.43 13.30
CA SER A 89 -4.72 3.36 14.28
C SER A 89 -4.87 1.96 13.70
N TYR A 90 -5.51 1.79 12.54
CA TYR A 90 -5.74 0.53 11.85
C TYR A 90 -4.87 0.41 10.60
N GLY A 91 -4.14 -0.69 10.46
CA GLY A 91 -3.38 -1.02 9.26
C GLY A 91 -2.04 -1.70 9.55
N TRP A 92 -1.18 -1.72 8.55
CA TRP A 92 0.13 -2.35 8.68
C TRP A 92 1.07 -1.51 9.54
N ARG A 93 1.78 -2.17 10.47
CA ARG A 93 2.67 -1.50 11.43
C ARG A 93 3.78 -0.64 10.81
N ALA A 94 4.08 -0.80 9.51
CA ALA A 94 5.19 -0.10 8.86
C ALA A 94 5.04 1.43 8.93
N PHE A 95 3.84 1.98 8.77
CA PHE A 95 3.67 3.43 8.76
C PHE A 95 3.87 4.07 10.14
N GLY A 96 3.32 3.51 11.22
CA GLY A 96 3.62 3.99 12.57
C GLY A 96 5.09 3.83 12.95
N ASN A 97 5.69 2.67 12.59
CA ASN A 97 7.10 2.44 12.80
C ASN A 97 7.98 3.40 11.99
N ALA A 98 7.64 3.71 10.74
CA ALA A 98 8.41 4.65 9.93
C ALA A 98 8.46 6.04 10.57
N VAL A 99 7.33 6.53 11.08
CA VAL A 99 7.26 7.82 11.79
C VAL A 99 8.18 7.83 13.03
N ALA A 100 8.05 6.79 13.87
CA ALA A 100 8.87 6.68 15.10
C ALA A 100 10.35 6.49 14.78
N PHE A 101 10.69 5.64 13.79
CA PHE A 101 12.08 5.38 13.38
C PHE A 101 12.77 6.65 12.84
N MET A 102 12.01 7.51 12.17
CA MET A 102 12.49 8.80 11.67
C MET A 102 12.53 9.88 12.76
N ASN A 103 12.40 9.53 14.04
CA ASN A 103 12.41 10.45 15.17
C ASN A 103 11.33 11.55 15.08
N ARG A 104 10.15 11.20 14.60
CA ARG A 104 8.95 12.04 14.61
C ARG A 104 7.98 11.53 15.68
N LYS A 105 7.10 12.41 16.16
CA LYS A 105 6.08 12.09 17.16
C LYS A 105 4.87 11.44 16.46
N VAL A 106 4.54 10.22 16.85
CA VAL A 106 3.38 9.51 16.33
C VAL A 106 2.13 9.94 17.11
N ARG A 107 1.06 10.32 16.42
CA ARG A 107 -0.26 10.53 17.00
C ARG A 107 -1.26 9.65 16.23
N PHE A 108 -2.10 8.95 16.96
CA PHE A 108 -3.07 8.04 16.37
C PHE A 108 -4.44 8.70 16.23
N CYS A 109 -5.00 8.61 15.02
CA CYS A 109 -6.40 8.93 14.74
C CYS A 109 -7.18 7.63 14.60
N ASP A 110 -8.43 7.63 15.08
CA ASP A 110 -9.34 6.50 14.91
C ASP A 110 -9.77 6.36 13.44
N ILE A 111 -10.53 5.34 13.14
CA ILE A 111 -11.01 5.02 11.80
C ILE A 111 -12.52 5.20 11.66
N ASP A 112 -12.99 5.31 10.44
CA ASP A 112 -14.40 5.22 10.08
C ASP A 112 -14.83 3.75 9.83
N GLU A 113 -16.05 3.55 9.39
CA GLU A 113 -16.63 2.24 9.09
C GLU A 113 -15.97 1.52 7.90
N THR A 114 -15.21 2.24 7.08
CA THR A 114 -14.46 1.67 5.95
C THR A 114 -13.10 1.13 6.34
N GLY A 115 -12.66 1.39 7.58
CA GLY A 115 -11.32 1.07 8.06
C GLY A 115 -10.25 2.09 7.66
N ASN A 116 -10.64 3.23 7.10
CA ASN A 116 -9.77 4.36 6.79
C ASN A 116 -9.85 5.41 7.89
N ILE A 117 -8.96 6.42 7.85
CA ILE A 117 -8.89 7.46 8.89
C ILE A 117 -10.22 8.22 9.03
N ASP A 118 -10.69 8.44 10.26
CA ASP A 118 -11.91 9.19 10.54
C ASP A 118 -11.68 10.69 10.31
N LEU A 119 -12.38 11.24 9.31
CA LEU A 119 -12.19 12.63 8.88
C LEU A 119 -12.55 13.64 10.00
N ASN A 120 -13.61 13.38 10.78
CA ASN A 120 -14.05 14.32 11.81
C ASN A 120 -13.03 14.41 12.95
N GLN A 121 -12.55 13.25 13.43
CA GLN A 121 -11.50 13.22 14.43
C GLN A 121 -10.19 13.80 13.91
N LEU A 122 -9.85 13.51 12.64
CA LEU A 122 -8.65 14.06 12.01
C LEU A 122 -8.66 15.59 11.97
N GLU A 123 -9.78 16.21 11.56
CA GLU A 123 -9.92 17.66 11.52
C GLU A 123 -9.73 18.27 12.92
N ASP A 124 -10.35 17.70 13.94
CA ASP A 124 -10.18 18.12 15.34
C ASP A 124 -8.72 18.00 15.81
N MET A 125 -8.06 16.91 15.46
CA MET A 125 -6.65 16.69 15.79
C MET A 125 -5.74 17.71 15.07
N ILE A 126 -5.96 17.98 13.79
CA ILE A 126 -5.17 18.96 13.01
C ILE A 126 -5.29 20.34 13.67
N ARG A 127 -6.50 20.77 14.02
CA ARG A 127 -6.75 22.07 14.68
C ARG A 127 -6.02 22.20 16.02
N LYS A 128 -6.02 21.14 16.83
CA LYS A 128 -5.43 21.12 18.18
C LYS A 128 -3.94 20.90 18.19
N ILE A 129 -3.43 19.97 17.37
CA ILE A 129 -2.05 19.49 17.43
C ILE A 129 -1.15 20.24 16.45
N LYS A 130 -1.70 20.71 15.32
CA LYS A 130 -0.96 21.34 14.22
C LYS A 130 0.19 20.43 13.75
N PRO A 131 -0.08 19.22 13.26
CA PRO A 131 0.93 18.29 12.81
C PRO A 131 1.65 18.82 11.56
N ALA A 132 2.87 18.38 11.31
CA ALA A 132 3.58 18.67 10.07
C ALA A 132 3.02 17.82 8.90
N ALA A 133 2.58 16.59 9.18
CA ALA A 133 2.00 15.72 8.18
C ALA A 133 0.88 14.84 8.74
N VAL A 134 0.02 14.40 7.84
CA VAL A 134 -0.97 13.32 8.03
C VAL A 134 -0.60 12.19 7.09
N MET A 135 -0.57 10.97 7.59
CA MET A 135 -0.47 9.78 6.76
C MET A 135 -1.86 9.15 6.60
N ILE A 136 -2.26 8.90 5.37
CA ILE A 136 -3.49 8.18 5.04
C ILE A 136 -3.15 6.85 4.40
N VAL A 137 -4.00 5.85 4.61
CA VAL A 137 -3.79 4.49 4.10
C VAL A 137 -5.03 4.05 3.33
N HIS A 138 -4.83 3.44 2.17
CA HIS A 138 -5.93 2.84 1.40
C HIS A 138 -6.05 1.35 1.74
N ASN A 139 -6.55 1.05 2.94
CA ASN A 139 -6.56 -0.31 3.46
C ASN A 139 -7.25 -1.30 2.52
N PHE A 140 -6.51 -2.35 2.10
CA PHE A 140 -6.97 -3.42 1.21
C PHE A 140 -7.52 -2.95 -0.16
N GLY A 141 -7.19 -1.71 -0.56
CA GLY A 141 -7.68 -1.09 -1.79
C GLY A 141 -8.97 -0.29 -1.61
N THR A 142 -9.46 -0.11 -0.37
CA THR A 142 -10.58 0.79 -0.07
C THR A 142 -10.10 2.23 -0.04
N VAL A 143 -10.77 3.10 -0.81
CA VAL A 143 -10.36 4.51 -0.96
C VAL A 143 -10.64 5.29 0.33
N ALA A 144 -9.61 5.96 0.87
CA ALA A 144 -9.81 7.01 1.87
C ALA A 144 -10.51 8.25 1.25
N ARG A 145 -11.13 9.09 2.07
CA ARG A 145 -11.79 10.33 1.62
C ARG A 145 -10.76 11.43 1.34
N VAL A 146 -9.91 11.20 0.34
CA VAL A 146 -8.71 12.03 0.08
C VAL A 146 -9.05 13.47 -0.26
N ASP A 147 -10.08 13.71 -1.07
CA ASP A 147 -10.57 15.04 -1.42
C ASP A 147 -10.88 15.88 -0.20
N GLN A 148 -11.66 15.36 0.75
CA GLN A 148 -12.03 16.03 1.99
C GLN A 148 -10.83 16.19 2.94
N ILE A 149 -9.93 15.21 3.00
CA ILE A 149 -8.72 15.29 3.80
C ILE A 149 -7.79 16.39 3.26
N VAL A 150 -7.66 16.50 1.92
CA VAL A 150 -6.87 17.54 1.26
C VAL A 150 -7.39 18.92 1.62
N GLU A 151 -8.71 19.16 1.53
CA GLU A 151 -9.32 20.44 1.90
C GLU A 151 -8.96 20.88 3.33
N VAL A 152 -9.03 19.94 4.28
CA VAL A 152 -8.65 20.22 5.67
C VAL A 152 -7.16 20.46 5.82
N CYS A 153 -6.31 19.63 5.20
CA CYS A 153 -4.86 19.74 5.33
C CYS A 153 -4.32 21.02 4.68
N GLU A 154 -4.82 21.41 3.51
CA GLU A 154 -4.43 22.66 2.83
C GLU A 154 -4.73 23.91 3.66
N LEU A 155 -5.90 23.94 4.35
CA LEU A 155 -6.28 25.05 5.22
C LEU A 155 -5.28 25.30 6.36
N PHE A 156 -4.57 24.27 6.81
CA PHE A 156 -3.61 24.33 7.91
C PHE A 156 -2.15 24.18 7.48
N GLY A 157 -1.86 24.04 6.18
CA GLY A 157 -0.51 23.84 5.65
C GLY A 157 0.11 22.50 6.06
N VAL A 158 -0.70 21.45 6.20
CA VAL A 158 -0.29 20.11 6.62
C VAL A 158 -0.01 19.24 5.40
N HIS A 159 1.15 18.58 5.37
CA HIS A 159 1.48 17.65 4.30
C HIS A 159 0.67 16.34 4.39
N ILE A 160 0.39 15.74 3.23
CA ILE A 160 -0.27 14.44 3.14
C ILE A 160 0.70 13.42 2.55
N ILE A 161 0.89 12.32 3.27
CA ILE A 161 1.63 11.14 2.81
C ILE A 161 0.62 10.01 2.62
N GLU A 162 0.49 9.49 1.41
CA GLU A 162 -0.35 8.33 1.17
C GLU A 162 0.46 7.03 1.28
N ASP A 163 0.02 6.12 2.14
CA ASP A 163 0.39 4.71 2.05
C ASP A 163 -0.56 4.02 1.08
N ALA A 164 -0.13 3.95 -0.18
CA ALA A 164 -0.83 3.30 -1.28
C ALA A 164 -0.27 1.88 -1.54
N ALA A 165 0.33 1.25 -0.53
CA ALA A 165 0.90 -0.10 -0.66
C ALA A 165 -0.06 -1.16 -1.23
N PRO A 166 -1.39 -1.12 -0.97
CA PRO A 166 -2.35 -2.03 -1.58
C PRO A 166 -3.06 -1.44 -2.81
N ALA A 167 -2.70 -0.23 -3.29
CA ALA A 167 -3.58 0.60 -4.09
C ALA A 167 -3.00 1.04 -5.44
N PHE A 168 -2.01 0.34 -6.01
CA PHE A 168 -1.37 0.75 -7.26
C PHE A 168 -2.37 0.90 -8.42
N TYR A 169 -3.33 -0.01 -8.55
CA TYR A 169 -4.34 0.04 -9.61
C TYR A 169 -5.63 0.79 -9.25
N MET A 170 -5.62 1.65 -8.22
CA MET A 170 -6.69 2.63 -8.03
C MET A 170 -6.62 3.69 -9.14
N GLY A 171 -7.75 4.03 -9.71
CA GLY A 171 -7.86 4.95 -10.86
C GLY A 171 -8.80 4.39 -11.93
N GLU A 172 -8.59 4.75 -13.18
CA GLU A 172 -9.48 4.46 -14.30
C GLU A 172 -10.29 3.13 -14.20
N PRO A 173 -11.60 3.17 -14.40
CA PRO A 173 -12.45 4.34 -14.73
C PRO A 173 -12.93 5.14 -13.49
N TYR A 174 -12.21 5.11 -12.40
CA TYR A 174 -12.59 5.62 -11.09
C TYR A 174 -12.00 7.02 -10.83
N THR A 175 -12.58 7.73 -9.89
CA THR A 175 -12.39 9.17 -9.71
C THR A 175 -11.10 9.57 -8.99
N TYR A 176 -10.42 8.62 -8.33
CA TYR A 176 -9.23 8.94 -7.55
C TYR A 176 -8.02 8.06 -7.92
N VAL A 177 -6.86 8.67 -7.97
CA VAL A 177 -5.57 8.02 -8.24
C VAL A 177 -4.56 8.44 -7.17
N PRO A 178 -3.92 7.52 -6.45
CA PRO A 178 -2.93 7.85 -5.43
C PRO A 178 -1.80 8.73 -5.96
N GLY A 179 -1.46 9.78 -5.21
CA GLY A 179 -0.45 10.78 -5.57
C GLY A 179 -0.99 11.96 -6.39
N SER A 180 -2.25 11.91 -6.84
CA SER A 180 -2.83 12.99 -7.65
C SER A 180 -3.13 14.26 -6.85
N MET A 181 -3.34 14.14 -5.54
CA MET A 181 -3.73 15.25 -4.66
C MET A 181 -2.82 15.41 -3.42
N SER A 182 -2.07 14.40 -3.05
CA SER A 182 -1.20 14.41 -1.88
C SER A 182 0.19 14.99 -2.15
N SER A 183 0.95 15.25 -1.08
CA SER A 183 2.36 15.66 -1.19
C SER A 183 3.22 14.53 -1.75
N THR A 184 3.03 13.30 -1.25
CA THR A 184 3.67 12.08 -1.76
C THR A 184 2.70 10.89 -1.67
N ALA A 185 2.84 9.92 -2.59
CA ALA A 185 2.25 8.60 -2.42
C ALA A 185 3.32 7.50 -2.49
N CYS A 186 3.23 6.55 -1.56
CA CYS A 186 4.17 5.46 -1.37
C CYS A 186 3.53 4.14 -1.76
N PHE A 187 4.19 3.39 -2.65
CA PHE A 187 3.69 2.12 -3.18
C PHE A 187 4.55 0.96 -2.73
N SER A 188 3.93 -0.20 -2.56
CA SER A 188 4.61 -1.47 -2.34
C SER A 188 4.54 -2.33 -3.59
N PHE A 189 5.70 -2.80 -4.00
CA PHE A 189 5.85 -3.82 -5.04
C PHE A 189 6.51 -5.09 -4.48
N ASP A 190 6.32 -5.32 -3.17
CA ASP A 190 6.68 -6.57 -2.53
C ASP A 190 6.08 -7.78 -3.28
N PHE A 191 6.74 -8.94 -3.21
CA PHE A 191 6.28 -10.16 -3.89
C PHE A 191 4.83 -10.57 -3.55
N THR A 192 4.28 -10.04 -2.46
CA THR A 192 2.90 -10.27 -2.03
C THR A 192 1.88 -9.36 -2.71
N LYS A 193 2.34 -8.34 -3.42
CA LYS A 193 1.49 -7.33 -4.06
C LYS A 193 1.18 -7.67 -5.52
N TYR A 194 0.21 -6.94 -6.07
CA TYR A 194 -0.17 -6.99 -7.48
C TYR A 194 -0.31 -5.56 -8.02
N PRO A 195 0.58 -5.13 -8.92
CA PRO A 195 1.78 -5.84 -9.37
C PRO A 195 2.83 -5.96 -8.26
N GLY A 196 3.73 -6.92 -8.37
CA GLY A 196 4.81 -7.11 -7.41
C GLY A 196 6.04 -7.74 -8.06
N THR A 197 7.20 -7.49 -7.49
CA THR A 197 8.47 -8.11 -7.87
C THR A 197 8.54 -9.57 -7.44
N LEU A 198 9.68 -10.22 -7.58
CA LEU A 198 9.95 -11.54 -6.99
C LEU A 198 10.54 -11.46 -5.58
N GLY A 199 10.75 -10.25 -5.08
CA GLY A 199 11.30 -9.99 -3.75
C GLY A 199 10.68 -8.72 -3.15
N SER A 200 11.51 -7.75 -2.83
CA SER A 200 11.10 -6.44 -2.34
C SER A 200 10.97 -5.42 -3.47
N GLY A 201 10.28 -4.33 -3.21
CA GLY A 201 10.16 -3.21 -4.10
C GLY A 201 9.22 -2.15 -3.53
N GLY A 202 9.54 -0.89 -3.80
CA GLY A 202 8.71 0.25 -3.43
C GLY A 202 8.87 1.40 -4.42
N ALA A 203 7.97 2.37 -4.34
CA ALA A 203 8.13 3.62 -5.06
C ALA A 203 7.49 4.78 -4.31
N ILE A 204 7.97 5.97 -4.60
CA ILE A 204 7.40 7.24 -4.18
C ILE A 204 7.03 8.02 -5.44
N CYS A 205 5.81 8.57 -5.50
CA CYS A 205 5.51 9.54 -6.52
C CYS A 205 5.10 10.89 -5.90
N THR A 206 5.39 11.97 -6.63
CA THR A 206 5.01 13.34 -6.27
C THR A 206 4.84 14.21 -7.51
N ARG A 207 4.04 15.25 -7.39
CA ARG A 207 3.87 16.27 -8.43
C ARG A 207 4.83 17.45 -8.28
N SER A 208 5.44 17.59 -7.11
CA SER A 208 6.34 18.71 -6.77
C SER A 208 7.77 18.44 -7.19
N ASP A 209 8.34 19.34 -7.98
CA ASP A 209 9.75 19.29 -8.37
C ASP A 209 10.66 19.40 -7.12
N GLU A 210 10.33 20.28 -6.16
CA GLU A 210 11.09 20.46 -4.91
C GLU A 210 11.09 19.18 -4.05
N ILE A 211 9.92 18.56 -3.86
CA ILE A 211 9.83 17.32 -3.07
C ILE A 211 10.58 16.19 -3.79
N SER A 212 10.48 16.12 -5.12
CA SER A 212 11.21 15.14 -5.93
C SER A 212 12.73 15.27 -5.78
N GLU A 213 13.27 16.49 -5.74
CA GLU A 213 14.70 16.71 -5.49
C GLU A 213 15.12 16.24 -4.09
N LYS A 214 14.35 16.57 -3.06
CA LYS A 214 14.60 16.08 -1.70
C LYS A 214 14.59 14.56 -1.61
N ILE A 215 13.60 13.90 -2.23
CA ILE A 215 13.51 12.43 -2.29
C ILE A 215 14.74 11.84 -2.97
N TYR A 216 15.16 12.42 -4.10
CA TYR A 216 16.36 11.98 -4.81
C TYR A 216 17.60 12.08 -3.93
N GLU A 217 17.84 13.24 -3.30
CA GLU A 217 18.97 13.44 -2.40
C GLU A 217 18.97 12.44 -1.25
N ILE A 218 17.83 12.29 -0.55
CA ILE A 218 17.72 11.38 0.59
C ILE A 218 18.03 9.93 0.16
N SER A 219 17.46 9.46 -0.95
CA SER A 219 17.67 8.10 -1.44
C SER A 219 19.06 7.85 -2.04
N ALA A 220 19.85 8.90 -2.26
CA ALA A 220 21.18 8.89 -2.88
C ALA A 220 22.31 9.30 -1.93
N HIS A 221 22.28 8.91 -0.67
CA HIS A 221 23.28 9.30 0.37
C HIS A 221 23.38 10.80 0.62
N GLY A 222 22.33 11.57 0.39
CA GLY A 222 22.32 13.02 0.54
C GLY A 222 22.93 13.78 -0.64
N ARG A 223 23.25 13.09 -1.72
CA ARG A 223 23.91 13.67 -2.89
C ARG A 223 22.90 14.23 -3.88
N GLY A 224 23.07 15.50 -4.26
CA GLY A 224 22.31 16.17 -5.29
C GLY A 224 22.70 15.75 -6.73
N LYS A 225 21.95 16.22 -7.72
CA LYS A 225 22.25 16.04 -9.15
C LYS A 225 23.52 16.74 -9.58
N ASP A 226 23.91 17.81 -8.87
CA ASP A 226 25.19 18.53 -9.00
C ASP A 226 26.41 17.73 -8.47
N LYS A 227 26.16 16.57 -7.85
CA LYS A 227 27.12 15.67 -7.23
C LYS A 227 27.64 16.11 -5.85
N ASP A 228 27.19 17.22 -5.32
CA ASP A 228 27.53 17.67 -3.98
C ASP A 228 26.62 17.00 -2.92
N ILE A 229 27.10 16.95 -1.67
CA ILE A 229 26.35 16.39 -0.54
C ILE A 229 25.59 17.54 0.15
N HIS A 230 24.27 17.48 0.12
CA HIS A 230 23.40 18.54 0.64
C HIS A 230 22.81 18.20 2.00
N ARG A 231 22.71 16.90 2.35
CA ARG A 231 22.08 16.40 3.57
C ARG A 231 22.56 15.01 3.96
N VAL A 232 22.10 14.53 5.10
CA VAL A 232 22.17 13.10 5.44
C VAL A 232 21.18 12.35 4.57
N GLY A 233 21.56 11.18 4.07
CA GLY A 233 20.70 10.34 3.25
C GLY A 233 21.05 8.86 3.41
N THR A 234 20.30 8.03 2.73
CA THR A 234 20.46 6.57 2.66
C THR A 234 20.66 6.12 1.23
N LYS A 235 21.01 4.85 1.04
CA LYS A 235 20.95 4.21 -0.26
C LYS A 235 19.66 3.41 -0.33
N SER A 236 18.73 3.86 -1.15
CA SER A 236 17.51 3.10 -1.43
C SER A 236 17.11 3.30 -2.88
N TYR A 237 17.24 2.24 -3.68
CA TYR A 237 16.76 2.19 -5.05
C TYR A 237 16.46 0.76 -5.48
N MET A 238 15.36 0.57 -6.19
CA MET A 238 14.98 -0.73 -6.73
C MET A 238 16.00 -1.18 -7.79
N ASP A 239 16.50 -2.40 -7.65
CA ASP A 239 17.43 -2.96 -8.61
C ASP A 239 16.79 -3.20 -10.00
N MET A 240 17.61 -3.28 -11.01
CA MET A 240 17.18 -3.40 -12.39
C MET A 240 16.37 -4.68 -12.65
N THR A 241 16.73 -5.80 -12.03
CA THR A 241 16.00 -7.06 -12.23
C THR A 241 14.60 -7.00 -11.62
N SER A 242 14.46 -6.36 -10.46
CA SER A 242 13.17 -6.08 -9.84
C SER A 242 12.33 -5.12 -10.69
N CYS A 243 12.93 -4.08 -11.27
CA CYS A 243 12.23 -3.17 -12.19
C CYS A 243 11.75 -3.89 -13.45
N ALA A 244 12.56 -4.76 -14.04
CA ALA A 244 12.19 -5.55 -15.22
C ALA A 244 11.01 -6.50 -14.95
N VAL A 245 11.06 -7.19 -13.81
CA VAL A 245 9.95 -8.06 -13.39
C VAL A 245 8.69 -7.24 -13.11
N LEU A 246 8.81 -6.09 -12.44
CA LEU A 246 7.67 -5.23 -12.13
C LEU A 246 7.01 -4.68 -13.39
N LEU A 247 7.81 -4.20 -14.34
CA LEU A 247 7.30 -3.75 -15.64
C LEU A 247 6.53 -4.85 -16.35
N LYS A 248 7.08 -6.05 -16.38
CA LYS A 248 6.41 -7.24 -16.95
C LYS A 248 5.13 -7.60 -16.19
N GLU A 249 5.13 -7.52 -14.88
CA GLU A 249 3.93 -7.74 -14.05
C GLU A 249 2.81 -6.75 -14.40
N ILE A 250 3.14 -5.48 -14.58
CA ILE A 250 2.17 -4.44 -14.99
C ILE A 250 1.56 -4.81 -16.35
N GLU A 251 2.39 -5.18 -17.34
CA GLU A 251 1.92 -5.61 -18.65
C GLU A 251 0.99 -6.82 -18.58
N LEU A 252 1.40 -7.87 -17.85
CA LEU A 252 0.62 -9.10 -17.67
C LEU A 252 -0.69 -8.85 -16.94
N PHE A 253 -0.66 -7.97 -15.93
CA PHE A 253 -1.86 -7.61 -15.16
C PHE A 253 -2.92 -6.97 -16.04
N GLU A 254 -2.50 -6.06 -16.93
CA GLU A 254 -3.39 -5.40 -17.89
C GLU A 254 -3.82 -6.36 -19.02
N GLN A 255 -2.88 -7.07 -19.62
CA GLN A 255 -3.15 -8.00 -20.72
C GLN A 255 -4.18 -9.07 -20.33
N HIS A 256 -4.09 -9.58 -19.11
CA HIS A 256 -5.00 -10.61 -18.60
C HIS A 256 -6.23 -10.04 -17.88
N GLN A 257 -6.34 -8.73 -17.77
CA GLN A 257 -7.45 -8.06 -17.06
C GLN A 257 -7.62 -8.58 -15.61
N TYR A 258 -6.52 -8.78 -14.89
CA TYR A 258 -6.53 -9.37 -13.55
C TYR A 258 -7.31 -8.56 -12.53
N ARG A 259 -7.40 -7.23 -12.69
CA ARG A 259 -8.24 -6.37 -11.86
C ARG A 259 -9.72 -6.75 -11.99
N GLU A 260 -10.20 -6.92 -13.21
CA GLU A 260 -11.58 -7.31 -13.47
C GLU A 260 -11.90 -8.70 -12.90
N GLN A 261 -11.00 -9.67 -13.07
CA GLN A 261 -11.16 -11.01 -12.49
C GLN A 261 -11.22 -10.97 -10.96
N ARG A 262 -10.43 -10.12 -10.30
CA ARG A 262 -10.49 -9.91 -8.84
C ARG A 262 -11.83 -9.29 -8.42
N ARG A 263 -12.32 -8.32 -9.18
CA ARG A 263 -13.65 -7.72 -8.96
C ARG A 263 -14.76 -8.75 -9.07
N GLN A 264 -14.67 -9.68 -10.02
CA GLN A 264 -15.63 -10.79 -10.16
C GLN A 264 -15.60 -11.72 -8.94
N VAL A 265 -14.42 -12.02 -8.40
CA VAL A 265 -14.29 -12.79 -7.15
C VAL A 265 -14.94 -12.05 -5.98
N ALA A 266 -14.66 -10.75 -5.83
CA ALA A 266 -15.27 -9.93 -4.77
C ALA A 266 -16.80 -9.88 -4.91
N SER A 267 -17.31 -9.67 -6.13
CA SER A 267 -18.74 -9.69 -6.42
C SER A 267 -19.37 -11.05 -6.08
N TRP A 268 -18.65 -12.14 -6.34
CA TRP A 268 -19.12 -13.46 -5.96
C TRP A 268 -19.27 -13.57 -4.42
N TYR A 269 -18.30 -13.12 -3.64
CA TYR A 269 -18.37 -13.10 -2.19
C TYR A 269 -19.55 -12.25 -1.68
N ILE A 270 -19.72 -11.04 -2.20
CA ILE A 270 -20.82 -10.15 -1.83
C ILE A 270 -22.19 -10.81 -2.04
N ASN A 271 -22.36 -11.55 -3.14
CA ASN A 271 -23.64 -12.16 -3.49
C ASN A 271 -23.90 -13.53 -2.83
N ASN A 272 -22.89 -14.17 -2.27
CA ASN A 272 -22.99 -15.58 -1.85
C ASN A 272 -22.64 -15.83 -0.38
N LEU A 273 -21.94 -14.92 0.30
CA LEU A 273 -21.62 -15.10 1.71
C LEU A 273 -22.67 -14.43 2.60
N PRO A 274 -22.90 -14.95 3.84
CA PRO A 274 -23.92 -14.44 4.75
C PRO A 274 -23.47 -13.17 5.51
N TYR A 275 -22.21 -12.77 5.38
CA TYR A 275 -21.63 -11.62 6.08
C TYR A 275 -21.43 -10.45 5.15
N GLU A 276 -21.69 -9.23 5.66
CA GLU A 276 -21.55 -8.01 4.89
C GLU A 276 -20.09 -7.69 4.56
N ASN A 277 -19.85 -7.17 3.36
CA ASN A 277 -18.60 -6.56 3.01
C ASN A 277 -18.41 -5.26 3.80
N ILE A 278 -17.17 -4.92 4.14
CA ILE A 278 -16.85 -3.59 4.68
C ILE A 278 -17.30 -2.53 3.67
N PRO A 279 -18.05 -1.50 4.10
CA PRO A 279 -18.53 -0.45 3.20
C PRO A 279 -17.37 0.36 2.62
N GLY A 280 -17.65 1.09 1.55
CA GLY A 280 -16.70 1.94 0.86
C GLY A 280 -16.34 1.45 -0.54
N GLU A 281 -15.78 2.35 -1.31
CA GLU A 281 -15.32 2.06 -2.66
C GLU A 281 -14.02 1.28 -2.61
N ASN A 282 -14.00 0.10 -3.22
CA ASN A 282 -12.80 -0.71 -3.35
C ASN A 282 -12.56 -1.06 -4.82
N TYR A 283 -11.47 -0.59 -5.37
CA TYR A 283 -11.16 -0.74 -6.79
C TYR A 283 -10.12 -1.83 -7.06
N VAL A 284 -9.32 -2.17 -6.07
CA VAL A 284 -8.19 -3.09 -6.23
C VAL A 284 -8.51 -4.48 -5.72
N TRP A 285 -9.33 -4.58 -4.68
CA TRP A 285 -9.67 -5.84 -4.02
C TRP A 285 -8.40 -6.65 -3.68
N GLU A 286 -7.46 -6.00 -2.99
CA GLU A 286 -6.26 -6.71 -2.53
C GLU A 286 -6.65 -7.91 -1.67
N ARG A 287 -7.71 -7.75 -0.89
CA ARG A 287 -8.39 -8.78 -0.10
C ARG A 287 -9.88 -8.49 -0.05
N TYR A 288 -10.66 -9.51 0.19
CA TYR A 288 -12.05 -9.32 0.56
C TYR A 288 -12.13 -9.21 2.09
N THR A 289 -12.74 -8.16 2.59
CA THR A 289 -12.91 -7.93 4.02
C THR A 289 -14.39 -7.99 4.36
N MET A 290 -14.77 -8.90 5.27
CA MET A 290 -16.15 -9.03 5.75
C MET A 290 -16.28 -8.65 7.21
N SER A 291 -17.41 -8.05 7.56
CA SER A 291 -17.81 -7.75 8.93
C SER A 291 -18.51 -8.97 9.52
N VAL A 292 -18.00 -9.41 10.66
CA VAL A 292 -18.51 -10.58 11.39
C VAL A 292 -18.73 -10.18 12.84
N PRO A 293 -19.84 -10.58 13.51
CA PRO A 293 -19.98 -10.35 14.94
C PRO A 293 -18.76 -10.85 15.71
N SER A 294 -18.21 -10.05 16.62
CA SER A 294 -16.93 -10.36 17.28
C SER A 294 -16.93 -11.70 18.00
N TYR A 295 -18.09 -12.16 18.48
CA TYR A 295 -18.23 -13.46 19.15
C TYR A 295 -18.26 -14.65 18.16
N GLU A 296 -18.39 -14.43 16.87
CA GLU A 296 -18.40 -15.45 15.80
C GLU A 296 -17.06 -15.55 15.07
N VAL A 297 -16.16 -14.58 15.21
CA VAL A 297 -14.94 -14.45 14.40
C VAL A 297 -14.07 -15.73 14.45
N ASP A 298 -13.81 -16.26 15.63
CA ASP A 298 -12.96 -17.45 15.77
C ASP A 298 -13.64 -18.68 15.15
N GLU A 299 -14.95 -18.87 15.35
CA GLU A 299 -15.73 -19.98 14.78
C GLU A 299 -15.73 -19.90 13.24
N VAL A 300 -15.96 -18.72 12.69
CA VAL A 300 -15.98 -18.51 11.22
C VAL A 300 -14.58 -18.79 10.61
N ILE A 301 -13.51 -18.35 11.27
CA ILE A 301 -12.14 -18.65 10.86
C ILE A 301 -11.86 -20.16 10.90
N GLU A 302 -12.29 -20.85 11.95
CA GLU A 302 -12.13 -22.31 12.07
C GLU A 302 -12.89 -23.05 10.98
N LYS A 303 -14.15 -22.70 10.70
CA LYS A 303 -14.96 -23.27 9.61
C LYS A 303 -14.25 -23.12 8.26
N LEU A 304 -13.78 -21.91 7.93
CA LEU A 304 -13.06 -21.64 6.68
C LEU A 304 -11.74 -22.41 6.60
N ASN A 305 -11.00 -22.48 7.69
CA ASN A 305 -9.75 -23.23 7.75
C ASN A 305 -9.97 -24.76 7.63
N SER A 306 -11.12 -25.29 8.08
CA SER A 306 -11.46 -26.70 7.94
C SER A 306 -11.56 -27.13 6.47
N VAL A 307 -11.96 -26.22 5.58
CA VAL A 307 -11.98 -26.40 4.13
C VAL A 307 -10.70 -25.89 3.45
N LYS A 308 -9.63 -25.67 4.23
CA LYS A 308 -8.32 -25.19 3.75
C LYS A 308 -8.33 -23.83 3.07
N CYS A 309 -9.25 -22.95 3.46
CA CYS A 309 -9.17 -21.53 3.18
C CYS A 309 -8.43 -20.84 4.31
N LEU A 310 -7.34 -20.12 4.01
CA LEU A 310 -6.52 -19.42 5.01
C LEU A 310 -7.15 -18.08 5.40
N ALA A 311 -8.39 -18.11 5.90
CA ALA A 311 -9.06 -16.93 6.43
C ALA A 311 -8.40 -16.46 7.76
N ARG A 312 -8.37 -15.15 8.00
CA ARG A 312 -7.82 -14.59 9.25
C ARG A 312 -8.24 -13.14 9.46
N THR A 313 -8.18 -12.68 10.69
CA THR A 313 -8.07 -11.26 11.03
C THR A 313 -6.66 -10.78 10.73
N PHE A 314 -6.50 -9.86 9.78
CA PHE A 314 -5.17 -9.48 9.27
C PHE A 314 -4.43 -8.53 10.22
N PHE A 315 -5.12 -7.51 10.73
CA PHE A 315 -4.60 -6.59 11.73
C PHE A 315 -5.36 -6.81 13.04
N LYS A 316 -4.90 -7.82 13.79
CA LYS A 316 -5.58 -8.23 15.03
C LYS A 316 -5.39 -7.22 16.15
N GLU A 317 -4.26 -6.53 16.17
CA GLU A 317 -3.86 -5.61 17.22
C GLU A 317 -3.87 -4.16 16.70
N PRO A 318 -4.71 -3.29 17.28
CA PRO A 318 -4.69 -1.86 16.98
C PRO A 318 -3.33 -1.23 17.27
N LEU A 319 -2.85 -0.37 16.37
CA LEU A 319 -1.50 0.20 16.49
C LEU A 319 -1.33 1.11 17.72
N HIS A 320 -2.38 1.81 18.13
CA HIS A 320 -2.35 2.66 19.33
C HIS A 320 -2.25 1.85 20.65
N LEU A 321 -2.48 0.54 20.62
CA LEU A 321 -2.25 -0.32 21.77
C LEU A 321 -0.82 -0.83 21.88
N LEU A 322 0.04 -0.51 20.90
CA LEU A 322 1.46 -0.84 20.94
C LEU A 322 2.20 0.21 21.80
N PRO A 323 2.67 -0.14 23.02
CA PRO A 323 3.16 0.85 23.99
C PRO A 323 4.41 1.62 23.52
N TRP A 324 5.19 1.03 22.61
CA TRP A 324 6.36 1.70 22.03
C TRP A 324 6.03 2.69 20.91
N LEU A 325 4.77 2.73 20.42
CA LEU A 325 4.30 3.70 19.42
C LEU A 325 3.39 4.75 20.04
N ASN A 326 2.47 4.36 20.92
CA ASN A 326 1.50 5.28 21.53
C ASN A 326 2.01 5.90 22.82
N THR A 327 2.85 6.93 22.68
CA THR A 327 3.41 7.67 23.82
C THR A 327 2.51 8.81 24.32
N TYR A 328 1.38 9.06 23.64
CA TYR A 328 0.44 10.13 23.94
C TYR A 328 -0.93 9.65 24.41
N GLU A 329 -1.08 8.34 24.63
CA GLU A 329 -2.30 7.69 25.10
C GLU A 329 -3.56 8.04 24.26
N ASP A 330 -3.36 8.10 22.93
CA ASP A 330 -4.46 8.32 22.00
C ASP A 330 -5.47 7.17 22.07
N GLU A 331 -6.75 7.49 22.10
CA GLU A 331 -7.85 6.52 22.16
C GLU A 331 -8.50 6.32 20.79
N CYS A 332 -8.64 5.06 20.36
CA CYS A 332 -9.23 4.70 19.07
C CYS A 332 -10.22 3.53 19.22
N PRO A 333 -11.38 3.76 19.86
CA PRO A 333 -12.35 2.70 20.18
C PRO A 333 -12.98 2.05 18.95
N LYS A 334 -13.16 2.79 17.84
CA LYS A 334 -13.67 2.21 16.60
C LYS A 334 -12.68 1.23 16.00
N THR A 335 -11.37 1.54 16.05
CA THR A 335 -10.32 0.61 15.62
C THR A 335 -10.33 -0.68 16.44
N VAL A 336 -10.48 -0.61 17.77
CA VAL A 336 -10.58 -1.80 18.63
C VAL A 336 -11.74 -2.70 18.19
N LYS A 337 -12.92 -2.11 18.00
CA LYS A 337 -14.10 -2.84 17.54
C LYS A 337 -13.90 -3.42 16.15
N PHE A 338 -13.33 -2.67 15.23
CA PHE A 338 -13.09 -3.09 13.85
C PHE A 338 -12.13 -4.29 13.79
N CYS A 339 -11.03 -4.24 14.52
CA CYS A 339 -10.08 -5.36 14.63
C CYS A 339 -10.74 -6.65 15.16
N ALA A 340 -11.68 -6.50 16.12
CA ALA A 340 -12.38 -7.63 16.73
C ALA A 340 -13.49 -8.23 15.84
N SER A 341 -13.95 -7.52 14.81
CA SER A 341 -15.14 -7.87 14.03
C SER A 341 -14.88 -8.05 12.53
N THR A 342 -13.61 -8.13 12.09
CA THR A 342 -13.30 -8.27 10.67
C THR A 342 -12.53 -9.54 10.37
N ILE A 343 -12.91 -10.19 9.26
CA ILE A 343 -12.23 -11.35 8.68
C ILE A 343 -11.85 -11.02 7.24
N HIS A 344 -10.67 -11.46 6.85
CA HIS A 344 -10.15 -11.27 5.50
C HIS A 344 -10.08 -12.61 4.78
N LEU A 345 -10.55 -12.60 3.52
CA LEU A 345 -10.51 -13.74 2.61
C LEU A 345 -9.55 -13.48 1.45
N PRO A 346 -8.97 -14.53 0.86
CA PRO A 346 -8.22 -14.41 -0.38
C PRO A 346 -9.08 -13.78 -1.46
N CYS A 347 -8.57 -12.76 -2.17
CA CYS A 347 -9.26 -12.16 -3.29
C CYS A 347 -8.27 -11.98 -4.45
N HIS A 348 -8.12 -13.01 -5.27
CA HIS A 348 -7.17 -13.02 -6.38
C HIS A 348 -7.72 -13.80 -7.60
N HIS A 349 -7.23 -13.43 -8.77
CA HIS A 349 -7.66 -13.96 -10.05
C HIS A 349 -7.31 -15.44 -10.33
N TYR A 350 -6.60 -16.11 -9.42
CA TYR A 350 -6.33 -17.56 -9.50
C TYR A 350 -7.38 -18.41 -8.76
N LEU A 351 -8.34 -17.79 -8.05
CA LEU A 351 -9.40 -18.52 -7.37
C LEU A 351 -10.35 -19.14 -8.38
N LYS A 352 -10.69 -20.41 -8.12
CA LYS A 352 -11.62 -21.18 -8.94
C LYS A 352 -13.00 -21.21 -8.29
N VAL A 353 -14.03 -21.37 -9.10
CA VAL A 353 -15.42 -21.44 -8.63
C VAL A 353 -15.59 -22.56 -7.59
N GLU A 354 -14.96 -23.73 -7.79
CA GLU A 354 -15.02 -24.83 -6.83
C GLU A 354 -14.40 -24.51 -5.47
N GLU A 355 -13.40 -23.59 -5.44
CA GLU A 355 -12.78 -23.11 -4.20
C GLU A 355 -13.72 -22.13 -3.49
N LEU A 356 -14.40 -21.27 -4.24
CA LEU A 356 -15.40 -20.33 -3.72
C LEU A 356 -16.61 -21.08 -3.14
N GLU A 357 -17.18 -22.04 -3.88
CA GLU A 357 -18.29 -22.87 -3.41
C GLU A 357 -17.94 -23.69 -2.17
N ARG A 358 -16.70 -24.16 -2.07
CA ARG A 358 -16.20 -24.86 -0.89
C ARG A 358 -16.17 -23.96 0.35
N MET A 359 -15.79 -22.67 0.21
CA MET A 359 -15.84 -21.72 1.32
C MET A 359 -17.28 -21.43 1.74
N LYS A 360 -18.20 -21.24 0.77
CA LYS A 360 -19.62 -21.01 1.02
C LYS A 360 -20.27 -22.18 1.78
N SER A 361 -19.87 -23.41 1.49
CA SER A 361 -20.51 -24.61 2.06
C SER A 361 -20.33 -24.78 3.57
N VAL A 362 -19.46 -23.98 4.21
CA VAL A 362 -19.18 -24.05 5.66
C VAL A 362 -19.61 -22.79 6.41
N LEU A 363 -20.05 -21.76 5.72
CA LEU A 363 -20.59 -20.52 6.29
C LEU A 363 -22.13 -20.51 6.24
#